data_fc88a7c0885c4c84810380ce62f41a45
#
_entry.id   fc88a7c0885c4c84810380ce62f41a45
#
_cell.length_a   1.000
_cell.length_b   1.000
_cell.length_c   1.000
_cell.angle_alpha   90.00
_cell.angle_beta   90.00
_cell.angle_gamma   90.00
#
_symmetry.space_group_name_H-M   'P 1'
#
loop_
_entity.id
_entity.type
_entity.pdbx_description
1 polymer ?
#
loop_
_entity_poly.entity_id
_entity_poly.type
_entity_poly.pdbx_seq_one_letter_code
_entity_poly.pdbx_strand_id
1 'polypeptide(L)'
;MDKNIGMYMTKGGDTEEYFNDEATEVIEKGVNVLFNILKTTLGPHGALKILKGRDNIVTNDGATILQNLLIDSPSAKMIIDSSKSQDFEEGDGTTSIAVLALLILRHAFKSKVHVLSIIRGISLGVKTVENVLNIIKFEAKNNDVKNLVKTTLNSKVLNSYLDQFVDICMNAVNNLDKSCDLSLINIVKIDGELHESSWVEGLVIDKELNSNEIGKVLKEPKILLVNTHLDYDKIKITSSKIQVNSISELEDIENAEKKRMAEKIDLITQHDFDLIINRQLIYDFPMQLLVEKGKTVIENVGFENIERLEKISGGVLLSHFNKIEGNEEVNSVLGKCGKVETIQLKNKYFTKFTGVKNGASTIILAGSSPVMLDEAERSIHDALCVLKKIKKNPFCLYGGGNVESILSSELNKQANLNKTIKAEGLRILSNAFREFTEVLTENSGYEGSKFSTVMRANYETVKEHYKSSFTKGLNIENGQPGCMKDLGVIEGFDMKMRVLKAACETAQSILKCDGVIKHQPRKRDRC
;
A
#
# COMPACT_ATOMS: atom_id res chain seq x y z
N MET A 1 -15.61 12.77 -54.09
CA MET A 1 -14.31 13.37 -53.77
C MET A 1 -13.72 12.53 -52.67
N ASP A 2 -12.68 11.80 -53.03
CA ASP A 2 -12.09 10.69 -52.29
C ASP A 2 -11.48 11.09 -50.95
N LYS A 3 -11.95 10.43 -49.90
CA LYS A 3 -11.28 10.44 -48.59
C LYS A 3 -10.23 9.34 -48.57
N ASN A 4 -9.13 9.54 -49.27
CA ASN A 4 -7.91 8.77 -49.09
C ASN A 4 -6.93 9.59 -48.24
N ILE A 5 -7.09 9.54 -46.92
CA ILE A 5 -6.08 10.00 -45.98
C ILE A 5 -5.32 8.75 -45.55
N GLY A 6 -4.04 8.78 -45.82
CA GLY A 6 -3.10 7.68 -45.78
C GLY A 6 -3.16 6.77 -44.57
N MET A 7 -3.54 5.55 -44.87
CA MET A 7 -3.42 4.40 -43.98
C MET A 7 -1.97 4.02 -43.81
N TYR A 8 -1.32 4.44 -42.77
CA TYR A 8 -0.04 3.86 -42.36
C TYR A 8 -0.28 2.48 -41.74
N MET A 9 -0.34 1.47 -42.59
CA MET A 9 -0.41 0.08 -42.15
C MET A 9 0.85 -0.30 -41.41
N THR A 10 0.79 -0.46 -40.10
CA THR A 10 1.72 -1.32 -39.41
C THR A 10 1.30 -2.77 -39.64
N LYS A 11 2.08 -3.51 -40.43
CA LYS A 11 1.87 -4.94 -40.66
C LYS A 11 1.80 -5.70 -39.36
N GLY A 12 0.65 -6.29 -39.03
CA GLY A 12 0.55 -7.30 -38.02
C GLY A 12 -0.61 -7.13 -37.03
N GLY A 13 -1.74 -7.79 -37.30
CA GLY A 13 -2.86 -7.96 -36.38
C GLY A 13 -4.02 -6.98 -36.60
N ASP A 14 -5.23 -7.45 -36.33
CA ASP A 14 -6.43 -6.61 -36.41
C ASP A 14 -6.31 -5.46 -35.39
N THR A 15 -6.19 -4.24 -35.90
CA THR A 15 -6.14 -3.01 -35.13
C THR A 15 -7.51 -2.35 -35.18
N GLU A 16 -8.12 -2.13 -34.02
CA GLU A 16 -9.36 -1.36 -33.91
C GLU A 16 -9.02 0.11 -33.67
N GLU A 17 -9.50 1.01 -34.51
CA GLU A 17 -9.25 2.45 -34.44
C GLU A 17 -10.57 3.21 -34.33
N TYR A 18 -10.69 4.03 -33.29
CA TYR A 18 -11.84 4.89 -33.04
C TYR A 18 -11.36 6.33 -32.97
N PHE A 19 -12.02 7.26 -33.65
CA PHE A 19 -11.69 8.68 -33.69
C PHE A 19 -12.88 9.57 -33.38
N ASN A 20 -12.61 10.76 -32.85
CA ASN A 20 -13.61 11.81 -32.59
C ASN A 20 -14.78 11.30 -31.71
N ASP A 21 -16.02 11.38 -32.22
CA ASP A 21 -17.21 11.02 -31.46
C ASP A 21 -17.27 9.54 -31.11
N GLU A 22 -16.78 8.65 -31.98
CA GLU A 22 -16.69 7.21 -31.69
C GLU A 22 -15.69 6.91 -30.56
N ALA A 23 -14.55 7.59 -30.55
CA ALA A 23 -13.57 7.47 -29.46
C ALA A 23 -14.15 7.96 -28.12
N THR A 24 -14.88 9.09 -28.16
CA THR A 24 -15.55 9.64 -26.98
C THR A 24 -16.58 8.66 -26.43
N GLU A 25 -17.39 8.02 -27.31
CA GLU A 25 -18.38 7.01 -26.88
C GLU A 25 -17.73 5.77 -26.25
N VAL A 26 -16.61 5.29 -26.80
CA VAL A 26 -15.84 4.16 -26.23
C VAL A 26 -15.27 4.52 -24.86
N ILE A 27 -14.72 5.73 -24.71
CA ILE A 27 -14.19 6.23 -23.44
C ILE A 27 -15.32 6.37 -22.41
N GLU A 28 -16.45 6.96 -22.78
CA GLU A 28 -17.60 7.14 -21.89
C GLU A 28 -18.18 5.81 -21.41
N LYS A 29 -18.29 4.81 -22.28
CA LYS A 29 -18.69 3.44 -21.89
C LYS A 29 -17.74 2.87 -20.85
N GLY A 30 -16.43 2.98 -21.04
CA GLY A 30 -15.42 2.54 -20.09
C GLY A 30 -15.55 3.24 -18.73
N VAL A 31 -15.73 4.57 -18.74
CA VAL A 31 -15.93 5.40 -17.54
C VAL A 31 -17.18 4.98 -16.77
N ASN A 32 -18.31 4.77 -17.47
CA ASN A 32 -19.57 4.38 -16.83
C ASN A 32 -19.50 2.97 -16.23
N VAL A 33 -18.84 2.03 -16.88
CA VAL A 33 -18.62 0.66 -16.34
C VAL A 33 -17.82 0.73 -15.05
N LEU A 34 -16.68 1.43 -15.04
CA LEU A 34 -15.85 1.59 -13.85
C LEU A 34 -16.59 2.29 -12.72
N PHE A 35 -17.33 3.35 -13.02
CA PHE A 35 -18.10 4.06 -12.02
C PHE A 35 -19.13 3.15 -11.35
N ASN A 36 -19.86 2.35 -12.10
CA ASN A 36 -20.83 1.42 -11.54
C ASN A 36 -20.21 0.34 -10.66
N ILE A 37 -18.97 -0.05 -10.93
CA ILE A 37 -18.22 -0.99 -10.08
C ILE A 37 -17.78 -0.33 -8.77
N LEU A 38 -17.23 0.89 -8.85
CA LEU A 38 -16.56 1.53 -7.72
C LEU A 38 -17.48 2.37 -6.85
N LYS A 39 -18.58 2.94 -7.38
CA LYS A 39 -19.45 3.82 -6.59
C LYS A 39 -19.93 3.21 -5.27
N THR A 40 -20.21 1.91 -5.26
CA THR A 40 -20.74 1.20 -4.09
C THR A 40 -19.67 0.83 -3.04
N THR A 41 -18.38 1.00 -3.35
CA THR A 41 -17.28 0.72 -2.41
C THR A 41 -16.81 1.96 -1.65
N LEU A 42 -17.34 3.15 -1.98
CA LEU A 42 -16.96 4.41 -1.36
C LEU A 42 -17.58 4.56 0.03
N GLY A 43 -16.75 4.95 1.00
CA GLY A 43 -17.16 5.31 2.35
C GLY A 43 -17.20 4.16 3.34
N PRO A 44 -17.55 4.44 4.62
CA PRO A 44 -17.46 3.47 5.71
C PRO A 44 -18.47 2.31 5.60
N HIS A 45 -19.57 2.50 4.90
CA HIS A 45 -20.55 1.46 4.58
C HIS A 45 -20.36 0.94 3.14
N GLY A 46 -19.17 1.10 2.58
CA GLY A 46 -18.83 0.59 1.26
C GLY A 46 -18.98 -0.94 1.15
N ALA A 47 -19.62 -1.42 0.09
CA ALA A 47 -19.82 -2.83 -0.16
C ALA A 47 -18.50 -3.52 -0.56
N LEU A 48 -18.26 -4.71 -0.01
CA LEU A 48 -17.17 -5.59 -0.42
C LEU A 48 -17.43 -6.16 -1.82
N LYS A 49 -16.36 -6.34 -2.58
CA LYS A 49 -16.38 -7.01 -3.89
C LYS A 49 -15.65 -8.35 -3.81
N ILE A 50 -16.23 -9.36 -4.43
CA ILE A 50 -15.59 -10.66 -4.62
C ILE A 50 -14.99 -10.69 -6.02
N LEU A 51 -13.67 -10.79 -6.09
CA LEU A 51 -12.92 -10.90 -7.34
C LEU A 51 -12.57 -12.37 -7.54
N LYS A 52 -13.11 -12.97 -8.60
CA LYS A 52 -12.85 -14.37 -8.94
C LYS A 52 -11.63 -14.45 -9.87
N GLY A 53 -10.50 -14.95 -9.34
CA GLY A 53 -9.27 -15.20 -10.05
C GLY A 53 -8.77 -16.63 -9.84
N ARG A 54 -7.45 -16.83 -9.78
CA ARG A 54 -6.85 -18.07 -9.27
C ARG A 54 -7.20 -18.24 -7.80
N ASP A 55 -7.02 -17.17 -7.03
CA ASP A 55 -7.47 -17.06 -5.65
C ASP A 55 -8.64 -16.07 -5.59
N ASN A 56 -9.63 -16.36 -4.74
CA ASN A 56 -10.74 -15.45 -4.54
C ASN A 56 -10.30 -14.33 -3.58
N ILE A 57 -10.39 -13.08 -4.05
CA ILE A 57 -10.07 -11.90 -3.26
C ILE A 57 -11.39 -11.23 -2.85
N VAL A 58 -11.55 -10.93 -1.57
CA VAL A 58 -12.69 -10.17 -1.05
C VAL A 58 -12.15 -8.86 -0.49
N THR A 59 -12.52 -7.75 -1.08
CA THR A 59 -12.01 -6.44 -0.67
C THR A 59 -12.97 -5.30 -1.02
N ASN A 60 -12.85 -4.17 -0.36
CA ASN A 60 -13.46 -2.89 -0.73
C ASN A 60 -12.41 -1.85 -1.17
N ASP A 61 -11.12 -2.21 -1.15
CA ASP A 61 -10.06 -1.32 -1.58
C ASP A 61 -10.09 -1.09 -3.09
N GLY A 62 -10.15 0.19 -3.49
CA GLY A 62 -10.24 0.58 -4.89
C GLY A 62 -9.04 0.19 -5.73
N ALA A 63 -7.82 0.29 -5.20
CA ALA A 63 -6.60 -0.09 -5.91
C ALA A 63 -6.58 -1.59 -6.20
N THR A 64 -6.86 -2.41 -5.18
CA THR A 64 -6.92 -3.87 -5.31
C THR A 64 -8.01 -4.32 -6.29
N ILE A 65 -9.21 -3.71 -6.22
CA ILE A 65 -10.29 -3.99 -7.18
C ILE A 65 -9.83 -3.68 -8.59
N LEU A 66 -9.33 -2.47 -8.83
CA LEU A 66 -8.94 -2.00 -10.15
C LEU A 66 -7.76 -2.79 -10.75
N GLN A 67 -6.81 -3.22 -9.93
CA GLN A 67 -5.65 -4.02 -10.37
C GLN A 67 -6.05 -5.41 -10.87
N ASN A 68 -7.08 -6.00 -10.28
CA ASN A 68 -7.54 -7.35 -10.60
C ASN A 68 -8.65 -7.37 -11.67
N LEU A 69 -9.12 -6.20 -12.13
CA LEU A 69 -10.07 -6.11 -13.24
C LEU A 69 -9.36 -6.26 -14.59
N LEU A 70 -9.81 -7.21 -15.39
CA LEU A 70 -9.39 -7.36 -16.78
C LEU A 70 -10.19 -6.37 -17.64
N ILE A 71 -9.64 -5.19 -17.89
CA ILE A 71 -10.30 -4.13 -18.66
C ILE A 71 -9.45 -3.77 -19.88
N ASP A 72 -10.05 -3.85 -21.05
CA ASP A 72 -9.38 -3.54 -22.31
C ASP A 72 -9.41 -2.05 -22.67
N SER A 73 -10.19 -1.23 -21.95
CA SER A 73 -10.30 0.20 -22.20
C SER A 73 -9.04 0.95 -21.79
N PRO A 74 -8.37 1.69 -22.70
CA PRO A 74 -7.18 2.48 -22.37
C PRO A 74 -7.46 3.59 -21.34
N SER A 75 -8.62 4.25 -21.41
CA SER A 75 -9.04 5.27 -20.43
C SER A 75 -9.18 4.70 -19.02
N ALA A 76 -9.73 3.47 -18.91
CA ALA A 76 -9.83 2.78 -17.65
C ALA A 76 -8.43 2.49 -17.05
N LYS A 77 -7.45 2.10 -17.88
CA LYS A 77 -6.06 1.88 -17.42
C LYS A 77 -5.44 3.13 -16.84
N MET A 78 -5.66 4.31 -17.41
CA MET A 78 -5.16 5.58 -16.84
C MET A 78 -5.72 5.85 -15.43
N ILE A 79 -6.98 5.53 -15.20
CA ILE A 79 -7.61 5.67 -13.87
C ILE A 79 -7.03 4.64 -12.89
N ILE A 80 -6.83 3.40 -13.35
CA ILE A 80 -6.17 2.34 -12.57
C ILE A 80 -4.76 2.77 -12.15
N ASP A 81 -3.96 3.31 -13.07
CA ASP A 81 -2.59 3.73 -12.80
C ASP A 81 -2.55 4.93 -11.82
N SER A 82 -3.52 5.83 -11.92
CA SER A 82 -3.67 6.94 -10.96
C SER A 82 -4.01 6.43 -9.55
N SER A 83 -4.92 5.44 -9.44
CA SER A 83 -5.26 4.80 -8.17
C SER A 83 -4.07 4.05 -7.56
N LYS A 84 -3.29 3.32 -8.39
CA LYS A 84 -2.03 2.66 -7.95
C LYS A 84 -0.99 3.66 -7.44
N SER A 85 -0.82 4.77 -8.14
CA SER A 85 0.10 5.83 -7.70
C SER A 85 -0.32 6.43 -6.35
N GLN A 86 -1.63 6.56 -6.12
CA GLN A 86 -2.18 7.01 -4.84
C GLN A 86 -1.88 6.01 -3.72
N ASP A 87 -2.10 4.71 -3.98
CA ASP A 87 -1.83 3.64 -3.05
C ASP A 87 -0.36 3.60 -2.63
N PHE A 88 0.54 3.64 -3.60
CA PHE A 88 1.99 3.60 -3.35
C PHE A 88 2.49 4.79 -2.52
N GLU A 89 1.96 5.98 -2.75
CA GLU A 89 2.46 7.22 -2.13
C GLU A 89 1.79 7.53 -0.78
N GLU A 90 0.48 7.35 -0.69
CA GLU A 90 -0.33 7.74 0.47
C GLU A 90 -0.89 6.54 1.24
N GLY A 91 -1.12 5.41 0.58
CA GLY A 91 -1.73 4.21 1.14
C GLY A 91 -3.22 4.34 1.43
N ASP A 92 -3.85 5.49 1.17
CA ASP A 92 -5.28 5.71 1.40
C ASP A 92 -5.87 6.61 0.32
N GLY A 93 -7.22 6.62 0.19
CA GLY A 93 -7.94 7.43 -0.79
C GLY A 93 -7.96 6.87 -2.21
N THR A 94 -7.58 5.63 -2.43
CA THR A 94 -7.52 4.92 -3.71
C THR A 94 -8.86 4.87 -4.43
N THR A 95 -9.93 4.57 -3.72
CA THR A 95 -11.31 4.60 -4.23
C THR A 95 -11.75 6.03 -4.53
N SER A 96 -11.42 6.97 -3.65
CA SER A 96 -11.83 8.38 -3.77
C SER A 96 -11.28 9.04 -5.03
N ILE A 97 -10.01 8.80 -5.38
CA ILE A 97 -9.40 9.37 -6.60
C ILE A 97 -10.07 8.83 -7.86
N ALA A 98 -10.34 7.51 -7.89
CA ALA A 98 -10.96 6.88 -9.04
C ALA A 98 -12.42 7.37 -9.23
N VAL A 99 -13.23 7.34 -8.16
CA VAL A 99 -14.62 7.80 -8.21
C VAL A 99 -14.70 9.28 -8.61
N LEU A 100 -13.85 10.14 -8.04
CA LEU A 100 -13.86 11.56 -8.36
C LEU A 100 -13.47 11.83 -9.83
N ALA A 101 -12.42 11.18 -10.34
CA ALA A 101 -12.02 11.30 -11.74
C ALA A 101 -13.16 10.85 -12.69
N LEU A 102 -13.83 9.75 -12.37
CA LEU A 102 -14.98 9.23 -13.11
C LEU A 102 -16.16 10.20 -13.10
N LEU A 103 -16.46 10.84 -11.97
CA LEU A 103 -17.52 11.85 -11.86
C LEU A 103 -17.20 13.09 -12.68
N ILE A 104 -15.97 13.59 -12.64
CA ILE A 104 -15.54 14.73 -13.47
C ILE A 104 -15.73 14.40 -14.95
N LEU A 105 -15.31 13.23 -15.41
CA LEU A 105 -15.46 12.79 -16.78
C LEU A 105 -16.94 12.66 -17.19
N ARG A 106 -17.78 12.05 -16.36
CA ARG A 106 -19.22 11.91 -16.62
C ARG A 106 -19.93 13.26 -16.76
N HIS A 107 -19.57 14.25 -15.97
CA HIS A 107 -20.11 15.60 -16.13
C HIS A 107 -19.53 16.33 -17.34
N ALA A 108 -18.25 16.10 -17.67
CA ALA A 108 -17.60 16.70 -18.83
C ALA A 108 -18.19 16.20 -20.15
N PHE A 109 -18.46 14.90 -20.29
CA PHE A 109 -19.07 14.32 -21.51
C PHE A 109 -20.52 14.80 -21.76
N LYS A 110 -21.24 15.18 -20.70
CA LYS A 110 -22.58 15.79 -20.86
C LYS A 110 -22.55 17.23 -21.34
N SER A 111 -21.40 17.90 -21.25
CA SER A 111 -21.25 19.29 -21.64
C SER A 111 -21.06 19.42 -23.15
N LYS A 112 -21.72 20.41 -23.76
CA LYS A 112 -21.58 20.75 -25.20
C LYS A 112 -20.43 21.75 -25.45
N VAL A 113 -19.70 22.14 -24.42
CA VAL A 113 -18.60 23.10 -24.53
C VAL A 113 -17.35 22.40 -25.02
N HIS A 114 -16.56 23.07 -25.84
CA HIS A 114 -15.30 22.54 -26.35
C HIS A 114 -14.34 22.11 -25.24
N VAL A 115 -13.77 20.92 -25.36
CA VAL A 115 -12.93 20.23 -24.35
C VAL A 115 -11.82 21.10 -23.80
N LEU A 116 -11.09 21.86 -24.63
CA LEU A 116 -10.01 22.74 -24.16
C LEU A 116 -10.52 23.85 -23.23
N SER A 117 -11.76 24.31 -23.39
CA SER A 117 -12.35 25.31 -22.50
C SER A 117 -12.73 24.69 -21.15
N ILE A 118 -13.23 23.46 -21.17
CA ILE A 118 -13.49 22.66 -19.97
C ILE A 118 -12.19 22.45 -19.19
N ILE A 119 -11.13 21.97 -19.84
CA ILE A 119 -9.82 21.72 -19.23
C ILE A 119 -9.25 23.00 -18.58
N ARG A 120 -9.33 24.15 -19.28
CA ARG A 120 -8.89 25.45 -18.72
C ARG A 120 -9.73 25.85 -17.50
N GLY A 121 -11.02 25.54 -17.50
CA GLY A 121 -11.90 25.75 -16.37
C GLY A 121 -11.56 24.86 -15.18
N ILE A 122 -11.32 23.57 -15.43
CA ILE A 122 -10.86 22.61 -14.41
C ILE A 122 -9.52 23.07 -13.80
N SER A 123 -8.56 23.49 -14.64
CA SER A 123 -7.26 24.00 -14.15
C SER A 123 -7.40 25.24 -13.27
N LEU A 124 -8.37 26.13 -13.57
CA LEU A 124 -8.72 27.25 -12.70
C LEU A 124 -9.34 26.78 -11.38
N GLY A 125 -10.22 25.78 -11.46
CA GLY A 125 -10.86 25.16 -10.31
C GLY A 125 -9.85 24.51 -9.35
N VAL A 126 -8.82 23.81 -9.85
CA VAL A 126 -7.75 23.21 -9.02
C VAL A 126 -7.06 24.26 -8.15
N LYS A 127 -6.76 25.46 -8.71
CA LYS A 127 -6.17 26.57 -7.92
C LYS A 127 -7.11 27.04 -6.80
N THR A 128 -8.41 27.06 -7.06
CA THR A 128 -9.41 27.39 -6.05
C THR A 128 -9.46 26.32 -4.97
N VAL A 129 -9.44 25.04 -5.35
CA VAL A 129 -9.39 23.89 -4.42
C VAL A 129 -8.19 24.03 -3.49
N GLU A 130 -6.98 24.27 -4.03
CA GLU A 130 -5.78 24.48 -3.22
C GLU A 130 -5.92 25.61 -2.21
N ASN A 131 -6.44 26.75 -2.64
CA ASN A 131 -6.63 27.91 -1.76
C ASN A 131 -7.63 27.60 -0.65
N VAL A 132 -8.76 27.01 -0.97
CA VAL A 132 -9.80 26.65 0.01
C VAL A 132 -9.27 25.63 1.02
N LEU A 133 -8.59 24.58 0.57
CA LEU A 133 -8.02 23.56 1.46
C LEU A 133 -6.99 24.18 2.43
N ASN A 134 -6.15 25.09 1.95
CA ASN A 134 -5.19 25.79 2.82
C ASN A 134 -5.86 26.67 3.88
N ILE A 135 -7.07 27.17 3.63
CA ILE A 135 -7.83 27.99 4.58
C ILE A 135 -8.52 27.11 5.65
N ILE A 136 -9.06 25.96 5.26
CA ILE A 136 -9.86 25.10 6.15
C ILE A 136 -9.06 24.07 6.93
N LYS A 137 -7.77 23.86 6.61
CA LYS A 137 -6.91 22.91 7.33
C LYS A 137 -6.68 23.34 8.77
N PHE A 138 -6.54 22.37 9.65
CA PHE A 138 -6.19 22.57 11.05
C PHE A 138 -5.04 21.65 11.46
N GLU A 139 -4.32 22.02 12.51
CA GLU A 139 -3.23 21.21 13.05
C GLU A 139 -3.80 20.13 13.98
N ALA A 140 -3.40 18.89 13.75
CA ALA A 140 -3.87 17.73 14.49
C ALA A 140 -3.25 17.64 15.89
N LYS A 141 -4.07 17.38 16.90
CA LYS A 141 -3.66 17.01 18.25
C LYS A 141 -3.64 15.50 18.39
N ASN A 142 -3.06 14.97 19.48
CA ASN A 142 -2.96 13.53 19.71
C ASN A 142 -4.30 12.80 19.57
N ASN A 143 -5.39 13.37 20.07
CA ASN A 143 -6.73 12.78 19.92
C ASN A 143 -7.21 12.79 18.46
N ASP A 144 -6.86 13.83 17.69
CA ASP A 144 -7.23 13.94 16.28
C ASP A 144 -6.47 12.88 15.46
N VAL A 145 -5.22 12.56 15.83
CA VAL A 145 -4.44 11.49 15.19
C VAL A 145 -5.11 10.12 15.43
N LYS A 146 -5.56 9.85 16.66
CA LYS A 146 -6.33 8.61 16.94
C LYS A 146 -7.61 8.55 16.12
N ASN A 147 -8.34 9.65 16.03
CA ASN A 147 -9.58 9.75 15.26
C ASN A 147 -9.33 9.60 13.75
N LEU A 148 -8.21 10.11 13.25
CA LEU A 148 -7.78 9.92 11.86
C LEU A 148 -7.59 8.43 11.54
N VAL A 149 -6.85 7.70 12.38
CA VAL A 149 -6.66 6.25 12.21
C VAL A 149 -7.99 5.50 12.31
N LYS A 150 -8.88 5.89 13.25
CA LYS A 150 -10.24 5.34 13.33
C LYS A 150 -11.01 5.53 12.02
N THR A 151 -10.93 6.71 11.43
CA THR A 151 -11.61 7.00 10.16
C THR A 151 -11.11 6.10 9.03
N THR A 152 -9.78 5.88 8.94
CA THR A 152 -9.18 5.00 7.93
C THR A 152 -9.59 3.53 8.13
N LEU A 153 -9.60 3.04 9.37
CA LEU A 153 -9.93 1.64 9.68
C LEU A 153 -11.44 1.35 9.67
N ASN A 154 -12.29 2.36 9.87
CA ASN A 154 -13.74 2.18 9.98
C ASN A 154 -14.40 1.62 8.71
N SER A 155 -13.82 1.87 7.54
CA SER A 155 -14.29 1.34 6.26
C SER A 155 -13.84 -0.11 5.98
N LYS A 156 -13.05 -0.70 6.88
CA LYS A 156 -12.33 -1.97 6.67
C LYS A 156 -12.88 -3.08 7.57
N VAL A 157 -12.39 -4.29 7.35
CA VAL A 157 -12.78 -5.50 8.11
C VAL A 157 -12.49 -5.38 9.62
N LEU A 158 -11.55 -4.50 9.99
CA LEU A 158 -11.13 -4.27 11.39
C LEU A 158 -12.12 -3.43 12.21
N ASN A 159 -13.22 -3.00 11.64
CA ASN A 159 -14.22 -2.12 12.30
C ASN A 159 -14.72 -2.67 13.65
N SER A 160 -14.86 -3.99 13.78
CA SER A 160 -15.33 -4.62 15.04
C SER A 160 -14.37 -4.45 16.23
N TYR A 161 -13.09 -4.14 15.97
CA TYR A 161 -12.02 -4.02 16.97
C TYR A 161 -11.22 -2.73 16.81
N LEU A 162 -11.88 -1.64 16.41
CA LEU A 162 -11.25 -0.36 16.06
C LEU A 162 -10.26 0.15 17.10
N ASP A 163 -10.69 0.25 18.37
CA ASP A 163 -9.83 0.83 19.42
C ASP A 163 -8.54 0.03 19.62
N GLN A 164 -8.63 -1.29 19.57
CA GLN A 164 -7.48 -2.18 19.71
C GLN A 164 -6.48 -1.96 18.55
N PHE A 165 -6.96 -1.97 17.30
CA PHE A 165 -6.09 -1.81 16.14
C PHE A 165 -5.52 -0.39 16.01
N VAL A 166 -6.26 0.63 16.44
CA VAL A 166 -5.75 2.01 16.55
C VAL A 166 -4.56 2.05 17.51
N ASP A 167 -4.69 1.47 18.71
CA ASP A 167 -3.59 1.45 19.68
C ASP A 167 -2.41 0.61 19.18
N ILE A 168 -2.64 -0.53 18.52
CA ILE A 168 -1.58 -1.35 17.88
C ILE A 168 -0.81 -0.51 16.84
N CYS A 169 -1.50 0.15 15.90
CA CYS A 169 -0.87 0.96 14.86
C CYS A 169 -0.12 2.17 15.45
N MET A 170 -0.71 2.85 16.44
CA MET A 170 -0.09 3.97 17.13
C MET A 170 1.20 3.55 17.84
N ASN A 171 1.17 2.43 18.58
CA ASN A 171 2.35 1.91 19.27
C ASN A 171 3.44 1.49 18.27
N ALA A 172 3.06 0.81 17.18
CA ALA A 172 3.98 0.38 16.15
C ALA A 172 4.75 1.56 15.52
N VAL A 173 4.05 2.65 15.20
CA VAL A 173 4.67 3.84 14.59
C VAL A 173 5.41 4.69 15.63
N ASN A 174 4.95 4.77 16.88
CA ASN A 174 5.62 5.54 17.92
C ASN A 174 6.96 4.93 18.33
N ASN A 175 7.10 3.61 18.22
CA ASN A 175 8.36 2.90 18.50
C ASN A 175 9.42 3.08 17.40
N LEU A 176 9.03 3.60 16.22
CA LEU A 176 9.97 3.89 15.14
C LEU A 176 10.68 5.23 15.36
N ASP A 177 11.90 5.32 14.86
CA ASP A 177 12.68 6.55 14.81
C ASP A 177 12.01 7.67 14.02
N LYS A 178 12.58 8.86 14.04
CA LYS A 178 12.07 10.06 13.33
C LYS A 178 11.91 9.85 11.82
N SER A 179 12.65 8.93 11.21
CA SER A 179 12.53 8.58 9.78
C SER A 179 11.21 7.90 9.44
N CYS A 180 10.54 7.27 10.41
CA CYS A 180 9.30 6.50 10.24
C CYS A 180 9.35 5.55 9.03
N ASP A 181 10.42 4.75 8.93
CA ASP A 181 10.52 3.73 7.87
C ASP A 181 9.59 2.55 8.18
N LEU A 182 8.46 2.50 7.48
CA LEU A 182 7.47 1.43 7.65
C LEU A 182 8.00 0.04 7.30
N SER A 183 9.11 -0.05 6.55
CA SER A 183 9.75 -1.34 6.26
C SER A 183 10.27 -2.04 7.53
N LEU A 184 10.45 -1.31 8.65
CA LEU A 184 10.84 -1.84 9.95
C LEU A 184 9.67 -2.38 10.78
N ILE A 185 8.44 -2.24 10.30
CA ILE A 185 7.27 -2.89 10.90
C ILE A 185 7.06 -4.23 10.19
N ASN A 186 7.11 -5.31 10.95
CA ASN A 186 6.80 -6.64 10.46
C ASN A 186 5.37 -7.02 10.83
N ILE A 187 4.65 -7.71 9.94
CA ILE A 187 3.33 -8.27 10.23
C ILE A 187 3.44 -9.78 10.17
N VAL A 188 3.19 -10.42 11.29
CA VAL A 188 3.22 -11.88 11.42
C VAL A 188 1.79 -12.39 11.51
N LYS A 189 1.40 -13.22 10.55
CA LYS A 189 0.06 -13.83 10.48
C LYS A 189 0.03 -15.13 11.25
N ILE A 190 -0.96 -15.28 12.13
CA ILE A 190 -1.21 -16.50 12.90
C ILE A 190 -2.68 -16.90 12.81
N ASP A 191 -2.96 -18.19 12.95
CA ASP A 191 -4.33 -18.68 13.03
C ASP A 191 -4.95 -18.29 14.37
N GLY A 192 -6.17 -17.76 14.35
CA GLY A 192 -6.85 -17.33 15.58
C GLY A 192 -8.02 -16.40 15.32
N GLU A 193 -8.36 -15.61 16.32
CA GLU A 193 -9.39 -14.58 16.21
C GLU A 193 -8.76 -13.18 16.23
N LEU A 194 -9.41 -12.22 15.54
CA LEU A 194 -8.88 -10.85 15.40
C LEU A 194 -8.56 -10.18 16.73
N HIS A 195 -9.32 -10.48 17.79
CA HIS A 195 -9.09 -9.90 19.11
C HIS A 195 -7.79 -10.36 19.79
N GLU A 196 -7.21 -11.49 19.37
CA GLU A 196 -5.91 -11.98 19.85
C GLU A 196 -4.71 -11.24 19.24
N SER A 197 -4.99 -10.36 18.28
CA SER A 197 -3.94 -9.56 17.62
C SER A 197 -3.28 -8.61 18.62
N SER A 198 -1.97 -8.46 18.52
CA SER A 198 -1.19 -7.65 19.46
C SER A 198 0.01 -6.98 18.81
N TRP A 199 0.49 -5.92 19.43
CA TRP A 199 1.75 -5.30 19.09
C TRP A 199 2.86 -5.82 20.00
N VAL A 200 4.02 -6.05 19.42
CA VAL A 200 5.24 -6.51 20.11
C VAL A 200 6.39 -5.57 19.75
N GLU A 201 7.09 -5.08 20.76
CA GLU A 201 8.33 -4.32 20.56
C GLU A 201 9.43 -5.23 20.01
N GLY A 202 10.15 -4.77 18.98
CA GLY A 202 11.20 -5.49 18.31
C GLY A 202 10.74 -6.20 17.04
N LEU A 203 11.63 -6.98 16.43
CA LEU A 203 11.36 -7.77 15.25
C LEU A 203 11.08 -9.22 15.61
N VAL A 204 9.96 -9.75 15.20
CA VAL A 204 9.61 -11.17 15.32
C VAL A 204 9.67 -11.81 13.93
N ILE A 205 10.32 -12.95 13.80
CA ILE A 205 10.49 -13.70 12.54
C ILE A 205 9.90 -15.10 12.73
N ASP A 206 9.18 -15.59 11.73
CA ASP A 206 8.62 -16.96 11.67
C ASP A 206 9.73 -17.98 11.35
N LYS A 207 10.68 -18.10 12.28
CA LYS A 207 11.80 -19.05 12.25
C LYS A 207 12.22 -19.41 13.66
N GLU A 208 12.68 -20.67 13.79
CA GLU A 208 13.20 -21.19 15.05
C GLU A 208 14.70 -20.96 15.20
N LEU A 209 15.15 -20.92 16.44
CA LEU A 209 16.58 -20.91 16.79
C LEU A 209 17.10 -22.34 16.85
N ASN A 210 18.00 -22.70 15.98
CA ASN A 210 18.72 -23.97 16.04
C ASN A 210 19.96 -23.81 16.93
N SER A 211 19.96 -24.47 18.10
CA SER A 211 21.04 -24.42 19.09
C SER A 211 21.06 -25.73 19.90
N ASN A 212 22.16 -25.99 20.61
CA ASN A 212 22.28 -27.14 21.51
C ASN A 212 21.30 -27.07 22.71
N GLU A 213 20.73 -25.91 23.02
CA GLU A 213 19.88 -25.67 24.17
C GLU A 213 18.49 -25.22 23.70
N ILE A 214 17.46 -25.94 24.11
CA ILE A 214 16.07 -25.57 23.83
C ILE A 214 15.71 -24.31 24.65
N GLY A 215 15.15 -23.30 23.96
CA GLY A 215 14.76 -22.05 24.62
C GLY A 215 15.92 -21.11 24.99
N LYS A 216 17.06 -21.24 24.32
CA LYS A 216 18.23 -20.40 24.52
C LYS A 216 17.87 -18.91 24.35
N VAL A 217 18.26 -18.12 25.33
CA VAL A 217 18.16 -16.66 25.29
C VAL A 217 19.55 -16.08 25.12
N LEU A 218 19.76 -15.35 24.03
CA LEU A 218 21.01 -14.67 23.75
C LEU A 218 20.92 -13.23 24.26
N LYS A 219 21.87 -12.81 25.10
CA LYS A 219 22.01 -11.43 25.57
C LYS A 219 23.15 -10.76 24.82
N GLU A 220 22.87 -9.60 24.23
CA GLU A 220 23.80 -8.80 23.44
C GLU A 220 24.59 -9.60 22.38
N PRO A 221 23.92 -10.50 21.60
CA PRO A 221 24.62 -11.36 20.66
C PRO A 221 25.19 -10.54 19.49
N LYS A 222 26.35 -10.98 19.01
CA LYS A 222 26.90 -10.55 17.73
C LYS A 222 26.26 -11.36 16.61
N ILE A 223 25.64 -10.68 15.67
CA ILE A 223 24.83 -11.28 14.59
C ILE A 223 25.60 -11.23 13.28
N LEU A 224 25.77 -12.37 12.64
CA LEU A 224 26.33 -12.48 11.30
C LEU A 224 25.19 -12.74 10.29
N LEU A 225 24.97 -11.81 9.36
CA LEU A 225 23.96 -11.94 8.31
C LEU A 225 24.60 -12.51 7.04
N VAL A 226 24.04 -13.58 6.49
CA VAL A 226 24.66 -14.34 5.39
C VAL A 226 23.64 -14.66 4.30
N ASN A 227 24.10 -14.60 3.05
CA ASN A 227 23.37 -15.10 1.89
C ASN A 227 24.27 -16.06 1.10
N THR A 228 24.59 -17.20 1.70
CA THR A 228 25.47 -18.18 1.08
C THR A 228 24.84 -19.57 1.05
N HIS A 229 25.19 -20.33 0.02
CA HIS A 229 24.80 -21.71 -0.06
C HIS A 229 25.65 -22.55 0.91
N LEU A 230 24.96 -23.16 1.88
CA LEU A 230 25.53 -24.17 2.79
C LEU A 230 24.84 -25.52 2.49
N ASP A 231 24.77 -25.84 1.20
CA ASP A 231 24.29 -27.09 0.64
C ASP A 231 25.42 -27.74 -0.16
N TYR A 232 25.18 -28.97 -0.65
CA TYR A 232 26.12 -29.63 -1.55
C TYR A 232 26.33 -28.79 -2.83
N ASP A 233 27.58 -28.58 -3.21
CA ASP A 233 27.94 -27.88 -4.44
C ASP A 233 27.40 -28.65 -5.65
N LYS A 234 26.25 -28.26 -6.17
CA LYS A 234 25.72 -28.83 -7.40
C LYS A 234 26.57 -28.40 -8.58
N ILE A 235 27.09 -29.38 -9.31
CA ILE A 235 27.79 -29.14 -10.57
C ILE A 235 26.82 -28.46 -11.53
N LYS A 236 27.07 -27.19 -11.83
CA LYS A 236 26.22 -26.37 -12.72
C LYS A 236 26.34 -26.77 -14.21
N ILE A 237 27.26 -27.68 -14.56
CA ILE A 237 27.48 -28.15 -15.92
C ILE A 237 26.62 -29.39 -16.12
N THR A 238 25.45 -29.24 -16.74
CA THR A 238 24.48 -30.31 -17.00
C THR A 238 24.96 -31.44 -17.92
N SER A 239 26.09 -31.22 -18.62
CA SER A 239 26.72 -32.19 -19.52
C SER A 239 27.79 -33.07 -18.86
N SER A 240 28.23 -32.75 -17.64
CA SER A 240 29.24 -33.55 -16.93
C SER A 240 28.61 -34.68 -16.16
N LYS A 241 29.00 -35.92 -16.48
CA LYS A 241 28.64 -37.11 -15.71
C LYS A 241 29.93 -37.67 -15.08
N ILE A 242 29.90 -37.82 -13.75
CA ILE A 242 30.95 -38.54 -13.05
C ILE A 242 30.58 -40.02 -13.12
N GLN A 243 31.42 -40.86 -13.75
CA GLN A 243 31.28 -42.28 -13.75
C GLN A 243 32.04 -42.84 -12.55
N VAL A 244 31.34 -43.50 -11.65
CA VAL A 244 31.90 -44.15 -10.46
C VAL A 244 31.88 -45.65 -10.70
N ASN A 245 33.03 -46.30 -10.58
CA ASN A 245 33.19 -47.73 -10.90
C ASN A 245 33.21 -48.59 -9.64
N SER A 246 33.34 -47.99 -8.44
CA SER A 246 33.37 -48.70 -7.17
C SER A 246 32.69 -47.93 -6.05
N ILE A 247 32.22 -48.67 -5.01
CA ILE A 247 31.62 -48.06 -3.82
C ILE A 247 32.64 -47.19 -3.07
N SER A 248 33.93 -47.61 -3.05
CA SER A 248 35.01 -46.85 -2.41
C SER A 248 35.22 -45.46 -3.07
N GLU A 249 35.12 -45.37 -4.39
CA GLU A 249 35.22 -44.05 -5.10
C GLU A 249 34.02 -43.13 -4.76
N LEU A 250 32.85 -43.70 -4.51
CA LEU A 250 31.69 -42.92 -4.07
C LEU A 250 31.88 -42.35 -2.65
N GLU A 251 32.40 -43.19 -1.73
CA GLU A 251 32.74 -42.78 -0.37
C GLU A 251 33.83 -41.68 -0.36
N ASP A 252 34.82 -41.78 -1.21
CA ASP A 252 35.90 -40.77 -1.33
C ASP A 252 35.37 -39.43 -1.83
N ILE A 253 34.43 -39.42 -2.78
CA ILE A 253 33.77 -38.20 -3.26
C ILE A 253 32.93 -37.57 -2.15
N GLU A 254 32.14 -38.38 -1.45
CA GLU A 254 31.31 -37.88 -0.33
C GLU A 254 32.16 -37.29 0.80
N ASN A 255 33.27 -37.95 1.15
CA ASN A 255 34.21 -37.48 2.16
C ASN A 255 34.91 -36.19 1.72
N ALA A 256 35.24 -36.06 0.43
CA ALA A 256 35.84 -34.83 -0.12
C ALA A 256 34.84 -33.65 -0.07
N GLU A 257 33.56 -33.88 -0.37
CA GLU A 257 32.52 -32.88 -0.25
C GLU A 257 32.30 -32.44 1.20
N LYS A 258 32.21 -33.40 2.13
CA LYS A 258 32.12 -33.13 3.58
C LYS A 258 33.32 -32.29 4.08
N LYS A 259 34.54 -32.65 3.66
CA LYS A 259 35.76 -31.95 4.02
C LYS A 259 35.75 -30.50 3.50
N ARG A 260 35.36 -30.29 2.25
CA ARG A 260 35.23 -28.95 1.65
C ARG A 260 34.20 -28.11 2.39
N MET A 261 33.06 -28.70 2.77
CA MET A 261 32.05 -28.00 3.56
C MET A 261 32.55 -27.65 4.97
N ALA A 262 33.31 -28.58 5.63
CA ALA A 262 33.92 -28.30 6.92
C ALA A 262 34.91 -27.14 6.83
N GLU A 263 35.76 -27.10 5.80
CA GLU A 263 36.70 -25.99 5.55
C GLU A 263 35.95 -24.65 5.37
N LYS A 264 34.81 -24.66 4.67
CA LYS A 264 33.94 -23.48 4.51
C LYS A 264 33.36 -23.01 5.85
N ILE A 265 32.88 -23.94 6.66
CA ILE A 265 32.37 -23.62 8.03
C ILE A 265 33.51 -23.11 8.92
N ASP A 266 34.73 -23.67 8.80
CA ASP A 266 35.90 -23.18 9.53
C ASP A 266 36.22 -21.72 9.19
N LEU A 267 36.15 -21.33 7.93
CA LEU A 267 36.30 -19.95 7.50
C LEU A 267 35.21 -19.03 8.09
N ILE A 268 33.96 -19.47 8.07
CA ILE A 268 32.84 -18.70 8.65
C ILE A 268 33.03 -18.52 10.16
N THR A 269 33.43 -19.58 10.87
CA THR A 269 33.59 -19.57 12.33
C THR A 269 34.86 -18.86 12.83
N GLN A 270 35.76 -18.44 11.94
CA GLN A 270 36.85 -17.52 12.29
C GLN A 270 36.34 -16.15 12.74
N HIS A 271 35.12 -15.79 12.32
CA HIS A 271 34.45 -14.58 12.80
C HIS A 271 33.89 -14.79 14.21
N ASP A 272 34.08 -13.81 15.09
CA ASP A 272 33.59 -13.83 16.46
C ASP A 272 32.11 -13.41 16.52
N PHE A 273 31.20 -14.32 16.20
CA PHE A 273 29.74 -14.13 16.26
C PHE A 273 29.09 -15.17 17.17
N ASP A 274 27.91 -14.86 17.67
CA ASP A 274 27.11 -15.77 18.51
C ASP A 274 25.95 -16.38 17.72
N LEU A 275 25.37 -15.59 16.80
CA LEU A 275 24.21 -15.95 15.98
C LEU A 275 24.52 -15.74 14.49
N ILE A 276 24.31 -16.77 13.69
CA ILE A 276 24.33 -16.68 12.24
C ILE A 276 22.91 -16.77 11.68
N ILE A 277 22.57 -15.87 10.76
CA ILE A 277 21.28 -15.84 10.08
C ILE A 277 21.52 -15.97 8.60
N ASN A 278 21.10 -17.08 8.01
CA ASN A 278 21.24 -17.34 6.59
C ASN A 278 19.92 -17.16 5.85
N ARG A 279 19.98 -16.46 4.71
CA ARG A 279 18.84 -16.34 3.79
C ARG A 279 18.46 -17.69 3.17
N GLN A 280 19.45 -18.52 2.93
CA GLN A 280 19.27 -19.80 2.26
C GLN A 280 19.16 -20.94 3.27
N LEU A 281 18.70 -22.10 2.79
CA LEU A 281 18.65 -23.31 3.57
C LEU A 281 20.08 -23.73 3.97
N ILE A 282 20.22 -24.31 5.14
CA ILE A 282 21.45 -24.95 5.64
C ILE A 282 21.15 -26.44 5.79
N TYR A 283 21.97 -27.30 5.15
CA TYR A 283 21.80 -28.74 5.31
C TYR A 283 22.26 -29.23 6.70
N ASP A 284 21.80 -30.42 7.06
CA ASP A 284 22.03 -30.99 8.41
C ASP A 284 23.51 -31.04 8.81
N PHE A 285 24.40 -31.44 7.91
CA PHE A 285 25.82 -31.57 8.22
C PHE A 285 26.49 -30.21 8.54
N PRO A 286 26.40 -29.15 7.74
CA PRO A 286 26.90 -27.83 8.11
C PRO A 286 26.17 -27.25 9.34
N MET A 287 24.89 -27.54 9.54
CA MET A 287 24.13 -27.13 10.71
C MET A 287 24.73 -27.74 11.99
N GLN A 288 24.96 -29.05 11.99
CA GLN A 288 25.59 -29.76 13.13
C GLN A 288 26.96 -29.18 13.47
N LEU A 289 27.82 -28.94 12.47
CA LEU A 289 29.14 -28.36 12.68
C LEU A 289 29.08 -26.96 13.33
N LEU A 290 28.14 -26.12 12.91
CA LEU A 290 27.95 -24.78 13.52
C LEU A 290 27.49 -24.90 14.97
N VAL A 291 26.53 -25.78 15.24
CA VAL A 291 25.95 -26.00 16.56
C VAL A 291 26.98 -26.65 17.50
N GLU A 292 27.81 -27.62 17.03
CA GLU A 292 28.91 -28.21 17.81
C GLU A 292 29.97 -27.16 18.22
N LYS A 293 30.22 -26.16 17.36
CA LYS A 293 31.07 -25.01 17.68
C LYS A 293 30.41 -23.97 18.59
N GLY A 294 29.22 -24.27 19.14
CA GLY A 294 28.49 -23.41 20.08
C GLY A 294 27.80 -22.21 19.43
N LYS A 295 27.70 -22.18 18.09
CA LYS A 295 27.01 -21.09 17.39
C LYS A 295 25.51 -21.39 17.33
N THR A 296 24.70 -20.33 17.40
CA THR A 296 23.25 -20.42 17.18
C THR A 296 22.93 -20.08 15.73
N VAL A 297 21.96 -20.75 15.14
CA VAL A 297 21.70 -20.70 13.70
C VAL A 297 20.23 -20.43 13.44
N ILE A 298 19.93 -19.52 12.50
CA ILE A 298 18.61 -19.34 11.88
C ILE A 298 18.79 -19.48 10.38
N GLU A 299 18.00 -20.35 9.77
CA GLU A 299 18.08 -20.63 8.34
C GLU A 299 16.82 -20.23 7.58
N ASN A 300 16.94 -20.16 6.25
CA ASN A 300 15.83 -19.92 5.33
C ASN A 300 15.01 -18.68 5.70
N VAL A 301 15.68 -17.58 6.01
CA VAL A 301 15.04 -16.29 6.33
C VAL A 301 14.68 -15.57 5.03
N GLY A 302 13.43 -15.13 4.89
CA GLY A 302 12.98 -14.37 3.73
C GLY A 302 13.79 -13.09 3.50
N PHE A 303 13.88 -12.67 2.24
CA PHE A 303 14.70 -11.54 1.84
C PHE A 303 14.34 -10.25 2.59
N GLU A 304 13.04 -9.97 2.74
CA GLU A 304 12.54 -8.80 3.47
C GLU A 304 12.96 -8.79 4.94
N ASN A 305 12.92 -9.95 5.61
CA ASN A 305 13.32 -10.05 7.01
C ASN A 305 14.83 -9.88 7.19
N ILE A 306 15.64 -10.30 6.22
CA ILE A 306 17.10 -10.04 6.24
C ILE A 306 17.41 -8.56 6.05
N GLU A 307 16.74 -7.89 5.12
CA GLU A 307 16.89 -6.43 4.93
C GLU A 307 16.46 -5.66 6.19
N ARG A 308 15.38 -6.10 6.85
CA ARG A 308 14.97 -5.53 8.14
C ARG A 308 16.05 -5.75 9.21
N LEU A 309 16.59 -6.98 9.31
CA LEU A 309 17.67 -7.31 10.26
C LEU A 309 18.93 -6.49 9.99
N GLU A 310 19.32 -6.29 8.75
CA GLU A 310 20.45 -5.44 8.36
C GLU A 310 20.25 -4.00 8.89
N LYS A 311 19.10 -3.42 8.62
CA LYS A 311 18.75 -2.07 9.06
C LYS A 311 18.72 -1.91 10.58
N ILE A 312 18.16 -2.89 11.31
CA ILE A 312 17.97 -2.79 12.77
C ILE A 312 19.20 -3.18 13.57
N SER A 313 19.98 -4.15 13.10
CA SER A 313 21.20 -4.61 13.80
C SER A 313 22.44 -3.78 13.42
N GLY A 314 22.40 -3.09 12.26
CA GLY A 314 23.54 -2.39 11.69
C GLY A 314 24.62 -3.33 11.13
N GLY A 315 24.32 -4.63 10.99
CA GLY A 315 25.19 -5.60 10.31
C GLY A 315 25.13 -5.45 8.80
N VAL A 316 26.06 -6.10 8.10
CA VAL A 316 26.12 -6.14 6.64
C VAL A 316 25.85 -7.55 6.14
N LEU A 317 25.05 -7.70 5.08
CA LEU A 317 24.74 -8.99 4.48
C LEU A 317 25.94 -9.51 3.65
N LEU A 318 26.55 -10.59 4.09
CA LEU A 318 27.68 -11.23 3.41
C LEU A 318 27.21 -12.33 2.43
N SER A 319 27.66 -12.25 1.19
CA SER A 319 27.41 -13.30 0.18
C SER A 319 28.61 -14.23 -0.04
N HIS A 320 29.81 -13.76 0.25
CA HIS A 320 31.06 -14.50 0.06
C HIS A 320 31.97 -14.34 1.27
N PHE A 321 32.67 -15.42 1.62
CA PHE A 321 33.69 -15.43 2.66
C PHE A 321 35.06 -15.57 1.98
N ASN A 322 35.83 -14.49 1.95
CA ASN A 322 37.25 -14.52 1.62
C ASN A 322 38.04 -14.66 2.92
N LYS A 323 39.30 -15.13 2.84
CA LYS A 323 40.23 -15.01 3.97
C LYS A 323 40.37 -13.53 4.28
N ILE A 324 39.76 -13.09 5.39
CA ILE A 324 39.85 -11.70 5.83
C ILE A 324 41.15 -11.56 6.60
N GLU A 325 42.06 -10.76 6.07
CA GLU A 325 43.31 -10.41 6.71
C GLU A 325 43.09 -9.17 7.60
N GLY A 326 42.49 -9.37 8.78
CA GLY A 326 42.35 -8.31 9.80
C GLY A 326 41.10 -8.37 10.65
N ASN A 327 41.26 -8.37 11.98
CA ASN A 327 40.16 -8.41 12.94
C ASN A 327 39.29 -7.13 12.98
N GLU A 328 39.77 -6.01 12.46
CA GLU A 328 39.05 -4.74 12.49
C GLU A 328 37.93 -4.67 11.43
N GLU A 329 38.12 -5.26 10.24
CA GLU A 329 37.11 -5.31 9.20
C GLU A 329 35.94 -6.23 9.58
N VAL A 330 36.21 -7.29 10.34
CA VAL A 330 35.20 -8.27 10.78
C VAL A 330 34.19 -7.65 11.74
N ASN A 331 34.64 -6.85 12.69
CA ASN A 331 33.78 -6.22 13.69
C ASN A 331 32.84 -5.16 13.10
N SER A 332 33.19 -4.57 11.95
CA SER A 332 32.35 -3.59 11.26
C SER A 332 31.17 -4.22 10.51
N VAL A 333 31.23 -5.52 10.25
CA VAL A 333 30.21 -6.28 9.48
C VAL A 333 29.17 -6.90 10.40
N LEU A 334 29.51 -7.14 11.67
CA LEU A 334 28.63 -7.80 12.63
C LEU A 334 27.53 -6.85 13.12
N GLY A 335 26.30 -7.32 13.03
CA GLY A 335 25.15 -6.67 13.65
C GLY A 335 25.09 -6.89 15.17
N LYS A 336 24.38 -6.03 15.87
CA LYS A 336 24.17 -6.12 17.33
C LYS A 336 22.71 -5.91 17.68
N CYS A 337 22.22 -6.64 18.68
CA CYS A 337 20.92 -6.37 19.32
C CYS A 337 21.01 -6.63 20.82
N GLY A 338 20.05 -6.16 21.59
CA GLY A 338 20.07 -6.33 23.04
C GLY A 338 19.74 -7.76 23.48
N LYS A 339 18.72 -8.39 22.86
CA LYS A 339 18.27 -9.72 23.25
C LYS A 339 17.65 -10.45 22.07
N VAL A 340 17.95 -11.75 21.96
CA VAL A 340 17.26 -12.69 21.04
C VAL A 340 16.67 -13.82 21.87
N GLU A 341 15.40 -14.09 21.67
CA GLU A 341 14.67 -15.14 22.38
C GLU A 341 13.68 -15.85 21.46
N THR A 342 13.41 -17.11 21.76
CA THR A 342 12.33 -17.86 21.14
C THR A 342 11.04 -17.59 21.90
N ILE A 343 9.99 -17.19 21.17
CA ILE A 343 8.64 -17.07 21.71
C ILE A 343 7.74 -18.11 21.06
N GLN A 344 6.86 -18.71 21.82
CA GLN A 344 5.85 -19.62 21.30
C GLN A 344 4.53 -18.87 21.14
N LEU A 345 4.03 -18.83 19.91
CA LEU A 345 2.73 -18.29 19.58
C LEU A 345 1.87 -19.44 19.07
N LYS A 346 0.91 -19.86 19.91
CA LYS A 346 0.11 -21.08 19.66
C LYS A 346 1.00 -22.31 19.46
N ASN A 347 0.96 -22.90 18.25
CA ASN A 347 1.69 -24.14 17.93
C ASN A 347 2.98 -23.90 17.15
N LYS A 348 3.42 -22.64 16.98
CA LYS A 348 4.62 -22.29 16.22
C LYS A 348 5.61 -21.54 17.10
N TYR A 349 6.89 -21.75 16.82
CA TYR A 349 7.98 -21.04 17.45
C TYR A 349 8.45 -19.91 16.54
N PHE A 350 8.70 -18.76 17.16
CA PHE A 350 9.17 -17.55 16.48
C PHE A 350 10.40 -17.03 17.20
N THR A 351 11.27 -16.37 16.45
CA THR A 351 12.43 -15.68 17.04
C THR A 351 12.16 -14.19 17.16
N LYS A 352 12.32 -13.66 18.37
CA LYS A 352 12.14 -12.24 18.70
C LYS A 352 13.46 -11.56 18.97
N PHE A 353 13.67 -10.43 18.31
CA PHE A 353 14.83 -9.54 18.47
C PHE A 353 14.40 -8.25 19.16
N THR A 354 15.02 -7.91 20.30
CA THR A 354 14.72 -6.69 21.08
C THR A 354 15.99 -5.90 21.37
N GLY A 355 15.84 -4.62 21.77
CA GLY A 355 16.98 -3.75 22.06
C GLY A 355 17.77 -3.42 20.78
N VAL A 356 17.08 -3.19 19.68
CA VAL A 356 17.66 -2.86 18.36
C VAL A 356 17.90 -1.36 18.22
N LYS A 357 18.89 -0.97 17.40
CA LYS A 357 19.38 0.40 17.30
C LYS A 357 18.36 1.37 16.67
N ASN A 358 17.59 0.93 15.69
CA ASN A 358 16.73 1.79 14.87
C ASN A 358 15.23 1.54 15.12
N GLY A 359 14.84 1.18 16.31
CA GLY A 359 13.45 0.87 16.64
C GLY A 359 12.81 -0.10 15.61
N ALA A 360 12.25 -1.19 16.07
CA ALA A 360 11.50 -2.09 15.21
C ALA A 360 10.20 -2.47 15.91
N SER A 361 9.18 -2.76 15.14
CA SER A 361 7.89 -3.17 15.67
C SER A 361 7.37 -4.37 14.92
N THR A 362 6.69 -5.25 15.63
CA THR A 362 5.99 -6.37 14.99
C THR A 362 4.52 -6.36 15.41
N ILE A 363 3.65 -6.50 14.44
CA ILE A 363 2.22 -6.68 14.64
C ILE A 363 1.91 -8.16 14.44
N ILE A 364 1.47 -8.82 15.51
CA ILE A 364 0.98 -10.19 15.44
C ILE A 364 -0.50 -10.10 15.07
N LEU A 365 -0.84 -10.54 13.86
CA LEU A 365 -2.18 -10.50 13.32
C LEU A 365 -2.78 -11.89 13.36
N ALA A 366 -3.80 -12.09 14.19
CA ALA A 366 -4.55 -13.33 14.29
C ALA A 366 -5.83 -13.27 13.46
N GLY A 367 -6.16 -14.35 12.76
CA GLY A 367 -7.39 -14.41 11.98
C GLY A 367 -7.78 -15.82 11.59
N SER A 368 -9.06 -16.01 11.29
CA SER A 368 -9.65 -17.32 11.02
C SER A 368 -9.44 -17.83 9.60
N SER A 369 -9.08 -16.95 8.66
CA SER A 369 -8.84 -17.34 7.27
C SER A 369 -7.76 -16.48 6.61
N PRO A 370 -7.01 -17.03 5.64
CA PRO A 370 -5.99 -16.28 4.89
C PRO A 370 -6.55 -15.02 4.23
N VAL A 371 -7.76 -15.09 3.66
CA VAL A 371 -8.41 -13.96 2.99
C VAL A 371 -8.68 -12.80 3.97
N MET A 372 -9.14 -13.14 5.18
CA MET A 372 -9.37 -12.15 6.25
C MET A 372 -8.06 -11.53 6.72
N LEU A 373 -7.01 -12.35 6.86
CA LEU A 373 -5.66 -11.88 7.26
C LEU A 373 -5.07 -10.95 6.21
N ASP A 374 -5.22 -11.25 4.92
CA ASP A 374 -4.71 -10.42 3.83
C ASP A 374 -5.42 -9.06 3.76
N GLU A 375 -6.74 -9.03 3.99
CA GLU A 375 -7.50 -7.78 4.03
C GLU A 375 -7.20 -6.96 5.30
N ALA A 376 -7.02 -7.64 6.44
CA ALA A 376 -6.62 -6.98 7.68
C ALA A 376 -5.21 -6.39 7.59
N GLU A 377 -4.25 -7.10 6.95
CA GLU A 377 -2.91 -6.59 6.68
C GLU A 377 -2.94 -5.32 5.81
N ARG A 378 -3.71 -5.32 4.72
CA ARG A 378 -3.90 -4.12 3.87
C ARG A 378 -4.48 -2.96 4.68
N SER A 379 -5.48 -3.24 5.51
CA SER A 379 -6.11 -2.22 6.37
C SER A 379 -5.11 -1.60 7.36
N ILE A 380 -4.26 -2.43 7.96
CA ILE A 380 -3.18 -1.97 8.86
C ILE A 380 -2.14 -1.16 8.08
N HIS A 381 -1.76 -1.61 6.88
CA HIS A 381 -0.81 -0.88 6.04
C HIS A 381 -1.30 0.53 5.71
N ASP A 382 -2.58 0.69 5.35
CA ASP A 382 -3.18 2.00 5.09
C ASP A 382 -3.10 2.90 6.35
N ALA A 383 -3.46 2.36 7.52
CA ALA A 383 -3.37 3.09 8.78
C ALA A 383 -1.93 3.52 9.13
N LEU A 384 -0.94 2.65 8.88
CA LEU A 384 0.47 2.96 9.09
C LEU A 384 0.98 4.05 8.13
N CYS A 385 0.56 4.01 6.86
CA CYS A 385 0.87 5.04 5.87
C CYS A 385 0.32 6.42 6.29
N VAL A 386 -0.93 6.45 6.72
CA VAL A 386 -1.58 7.68 7.22
C VAL A 386 -0.84 8.22 8.46
N LEU A 387 -0.47 7.36 9.42
CA LEU A 387 0.32 7.74 10.59
C LEU A 387 1.70 8.29 10.24
N LYS A 388 2.39 7.68 9.28
CA LYS A 388 3.67 8.18 8.76
C LYS A 388 3.55 9.59 8.19
N LYS A 389 2.50 9.84 7.43
CA LYS A 389 2.26 11.15 6.80
C LYS A 389 1.94 12.22 7.82
N ILE A 390 1.08 11.94 8.81
CA ILE A 390 0.72 12.91 9.85
C ILE A 390 1.91 13.26 10.76
N LYS A 391 2.82 12.33 11.01
CA LYS A 391 4.08 12.63 11.71
C LYS A 391 4.95 13.64 10.94
N LYS A 392 4.92 13.58 9.61
CA LYS A 392 5.68 14.48 8.74
C LYS A 392 4.99 15.82 8.55
N ASN A 393 3.67 15.82 8.37
CA ASN A 393 2.85 17.00 8.12
C ASN A 393 1.56 16.93 8.97
N PRO A 394 1.50 17.58 10.15
CA PRO A 394 0.43 17.41 11.12
C PRO A 394 -0.85 18.21 10.77
N PHE A 395 -1.18 18.34 9.49
CA PHE A 395 -2.41 19.02 9.06
C PHE A 395 -3.51 18.04 8.67
N CYS A 396 -4.72 18.35 9.12
CA CYS A 396 -5.93 17.58 8.89
C CYS A 396 -7.07 18.42 8.36
N LEU A 397 -8.11 17.72 7.87
CA LEU A 397 -9.38 18.24 7.39
C LEU A 397 -10.52 17.45 8.04
N TYR A 398 -11.72 18.01 8.09
CA TYR A 398 -12.90 17.28 8.51
C TYR A 398 -13.43 16.42 7.35
N GLY A 399 -13.72 15.15 7.63
CA GLY A 399 -14.23 14.19 6.66
C GLY A 399 -15.76 14.21 6.51
N GLY A 400 -16.32 13.05 6.11
CA GLY A 400 -17.77 12.89 5.94
C GLY A 400 -18.38 13.75 4.84
N GLY A 401 -17.64 14.03 3.75
CA GLY A 401 -18.08 14.88 2.65
C GLY A 401 -18.11 16.38 2.97
N ASN A 402 -17.54 16.80 4.11
CA ASN A 402 -17.42 18.21 4.48
C ASN A 402 -16.64 19.02 3.44
N VAL A 403 -15.43 18.55 3.10
CA VAL A 403 -14.52 19.22 2.14
C VAL A 403 -15.19 19.35 0.78
N GLU A 404 -15.78 18.29 0.27
CA GLU A 404 -16.44 18.26 -1.04
C GLU A 404 -17.63 19.22 -1.09
N SER A 405 -18.41 19.30 -0.01
CA SER A 405 -19.54 20.24 0.09
C SER A 405 -19.08 21.68 0.07
N ILE A 406 -18.00 22.02 0.79
CA ILE A 406 -17.39 23.35 0.77
C ILE A 406 -16.88 23.68 -0.65
N LEU A 407 -16.10 22.77 -1.24
CA LEU A 407 -15.53 22.96 -2.57
C LEU A 407 -16.60 23.11 -3.64
N SER A 408 -17.66 22.30 -3.60
CA SER A 408 -18.80 22.40 -4.50
C SER A 408 -19.44 23.80 -4.43
N SER A 409 -19.67 24.32 -3.23
CA SER A 409 -20.28 25.65 -3.04
C SER A 409 -19.37 26.78 -3.51
N GLU A 410 -18.08 26.76 -3.16
CA GLU A 410 -17.12 27.81 -3.53
C GLU A 410 -16.84 27.82 -5.05
N LEU A 411 -16.70 26.64 -5.68
CA LEU A 411 -16.55 26.54 -7.13
C LEU A 411 -17.79 27.04 -7.88
N ASN A 412 -18.99 26.75 -7.38
CA ASN A 412 -20.23 27.24 -7.98
C ASN A 412 -20.33 28.78 -7.87
N LYS A 413 -19.94 29.36 -6.74
CA LYS A 413 -19.85 30.83 -6.61
C LYS A 413 -18.90 31.45 -7.61
N GLN A 414 -17.70 30.85 -7.76
CA GLN A 414 -16.73 31.32 -8.75
C GLN A 414 -17.21 31.14 -10.18
N ALA A 415 -17.91 30.03 -10.49
CA ALA A 415 -18.51 29.84 -11.81
C ALA A 415 -19.55 30.92 -12.15
N ASN A 416 -20.35 31.34 -11.17
CA ASN A 416 -21.35 32.38 -11.36
C ASN A 416 -20.75 33.78 -11.53
N LEU A 417 -19.60 34.04 -10.90
CA LEU A 417 -18.85 35.29 -11.05
C LEU A 417 -18.09 35.36 -12.38
N ASN A 418 -17.74 34.22 -12.93
CA ASN A 418 -16.92 34.12 -14.13
C ASN A 418 -17.80 34.12 -15.40
N LYS A 419 -17.73 35.21 -16.15
CA LYS A 419 -18.52 35.42 -17.39
C LYS A 419 -17.89 34.75 -18.62
N THR A 420 -16.84 33.95 -18.48
CA THR A 420 -16.15 33.27 -19.59
C THR A 420 -16.61 31.82 -19.74
N ILE A 421 -16.34 31.25 -20.92
CA ILE A 421 -16.63 29.83 -21.21
C ILE A 421 -15.95 28.87 -20.19
N LYS A 422 -14.87 29.33 -19.52
CA LYS A 422 -14.20 28.56 -18.46
C LYS A 422 -15.10 28.28 -17.25
N ALA A 423 -16.17 29.07 -17.04
CA ALA A 423 -17.15 28.83 -15.99
C ALA A 423 -17.76 27.42 -16.04
N GLU A 424 -17.87 26.84 -17.24
CA GLU A 424 -18.38 25.47 -17.38
C GLU A 424 -17.48 24.43 -16.72
N GLY A 425 -16.16 24.53 -16.86
CA GLY A 425 -15.24 23.62 -16.17
C GLY A 425 -15.33 23.76 -14.63
N LEU A 426 -15.58 24.95 -14.10
CA LEU A 426 -15.85 25.16 -12.67
C LEU A 426 -17.17 24.51 -12.24
N ARG A 427 -18.23 24.58 -13.07
CA ARG A 427 -19.51 23.93 -12.80
C ARG A 427 -19.40 22.39 -12.83
N ILE A 428 -18.63 21.86 -13.77
CA ILE A 428 -18.35 20.43 -13.85
C ILE A 428 -17.70 19.94 -12.57
N LEU A 429 -16.66 20.61 -12.09
CA LEU A 429 -16.02 20.27 -10.80
C LEU A 429 -16.98 20.42 -9.62
N SER A 430 -17.75 21.51 -9.56
CA SER A 430 -18.75 21.71 -8.50
C SER A 430 -19.77 20.58 -8.46
N ASN A 431 -20.26 20.15 -9.62
CA ASN A 431 -21.22 19.06 -9.73
C ASN A 431 -20.59 17.71 -9.37
N ALA A 432 -19.34 17.45 -9.78
CA ALA A 432 -18.62 16.24 -9.42
C ALA A 432 -18.43 16.10 -7.91
N PHE A 433 -18.04 17.18 -7.22
CA PHE A 433 -17.92 17.17 -5.76
C PHE A 433 -19.26 16.99 -5.06
N ARG A 434 -20.32 17.57 -5.59
CA ARG A 434 -21.68 17.36 -5.07
C ARG A 434 -22.11 15.89 -5.22
N GLU A 435 -21.99 15.33 -6.43
CA GLU A 435 -22.36 13.93 -6.69
C GLU A 435 -21.48 12.96 -5.87
N PHE A 436 -20.22 13.30 -5.57
CA PHE A 436 -19.37 12.51 -4.67
C PHE A 436 -19.98 12.40 -3.26
N THR A 437 -20.47 13.52 -2.70
CA THR A 437 -21.16 13.49 -1.39
C THR A 437 -22.51 12.79 -1.48
N GLU A 438 -23.21 12.86 -2.60
CA GLU A 438 -24.45 12.12 -2.84
C GLU A 438 -24.19 10.60 -2.83
N VAL A 439 -23.17 10.12 -3.55
CA VAL A 439 -22.78 8.70 -3.56
C VAL A 439 -22.39 8.22 -2.15
N LEU A 440 -21.63 9.01 -1.39
CA LEU A 440 -21.28 8.68 -0.01
C LEU A 440 -22.52 8.50 0.87
N THR A 441 -23.51 9.37 0.72
CA THR A 441 -24.76 9.34 1.48
C THR A 441 -25.65 8.16 1.05
N GLU A 442 -25.73 7.87 -0.23
CA GLU A 442 -26.49 6.74 -0.79
C GLU A 442 -25.92 5.40 -0.31
N ASN A 443 -24.60 5.26 -0.26
CA ASN A 443 -23.93 4.07 0.28
C ASN A 443 -24.21 3.87 1.78
N SER A 444 -24.55 4.94 2.50
CA SER A 444 -24.97 4.88 3.90
C SER A 444 -26.47 4.62 4.07
N GLY A 445 -27.21 4.43 2.97
CA GLY A 445 -28.64 4.09 2.98
C GLY A 445 -29.59 5.31 3.03
N TYR A 446 -29.11 6.52 2.77
CA TYR A 446 -29.88 7.75 2.83
C TYR A 446 -29.99 8.43 1.45
N GLU A 447 -30.90 9.42 1.36
CA GLU A 447 -31.15 10.19 0.13
C GLU A 447 -30.04 11.22 -0.13
N GLY A 448 -29.15 10.95 -1.10
CA GLY A 448 -27.97 11.76 -1.40
C GLY A 448 -28.30 13.18 -1.84
N SER A 449 -29.27 13.35 -2.75
CA SER A 449 -29.66 14.66 -3.29
C SER A 449 -30.24 15.60 -2.23
N LYS A 450 -31.02 15.07 -1.27
CA LYS A 450 -31.52 15.81 -0.13
C LYS A 450 -30.39 16.27 0.79
N PHE A 451 -29.48 15.35 1.11
CA PHE A 451 -28.32 15.65 1.96
C PHE A 451 -27.43 16.75 1.34
N SER A 452 -27.05 16.62 0.06
CA SER A 452 -26.21 17.61 -0.62
C SER A 452 -26.85 18.99 -0.66
N THR A 453 -28.18 19.06 -0.84
CA THR A 453 -28.94 20.32 -0.80
C THR A 453 -28.91 20.97 0.57
N VAL A 454 -29.14 20.19 1.63
CA VAL A 454 -29.11 20.68 3.02
C VAL A 454 -27.71 21.13 3.41
N MET A 455 -26.65 20.39 3.02
CA MET A 455 -25.25 20.76 3.28
C MET A 455 -24.91 22.10 2.63
N ARG A 456 -25.31 22.29 1.38
CA ARG A 456 -25.10 23.55 0.66
C ARG A 456 -25.83 24.72 1.34
N ALA A 457 -27.11 24.54 1.70
CA ALA A 457 -27.87 25.55 2.43
C ALA A 457 -27.20 25.91 3.76
N ASN A 458 -26.77 24.91 4.54
CA ASN A 458 -26.04 25.13 5.79
C ASN A 458 -24.75 25.93 5.58
N TYR A 459 -23.97 25.64 4.53
CA TYR A 459 -22.72 26.35 4.25
C TYR A 459 -22.98 27.79 3.79
N GLU A 460 -23.99 28.05 2.98
CA GLU A 460 -24.35 29.39 2.48
C GLU A 460 -24.89 30.32 3.58
N THR A 461 -25.49 29.74 4.64
CA THR A 461 -25.97 30.54 5.80
C THR A 461 -24.84 30.98 6.74
N VAL A 462 -23.66 30.37 6.65
CA VAL A 462 -22.50 30.73 7.48
C VAL A 462 -21.90 32.05 7.00
N LYS A 463 -21.68 32.99 7.93
CA LYS A 463 -21.02 34.26 7.62
C LYS A 463 -19.60 34.01 7.10
N GLU A 464 -19.13 34.86 6.17
CA GLU A 464 -17.80 34.75 5.53
C GLU A 464 -16.65 34.48 6.53
N HIS A 465 -16.63 35.19 7.67
CA HIS A 465 -15.58 35.02 8.69
C HIS A 465 -15.57 33.67 9.40
N TYR A 466 -16.66 32.91 9.34
CA TYR A 466 -16.79 31.59 10.01
C TYR A 466 -16.77 30.41 9.03
N LYS A 467 -16.61 30.67 7.73
CA LYS A 467 -16.59 29.59 6.71
C LYS A 467 -15.42 28.65 6.89
N SER A 468 -14.27 29.14 7.35
CA SER A 468 -13.11 28.29 7.68
C SER A 468 -13.36 27.35 8.86
N SER A 469 -14.36 27.67 9.69
CA SER A 469 -14.76 26.86 10.87
C SER A 469 -15.98 25.98 10.60
N PHE A 470 -16.36 25.78 9.33
CA PHE A 470 -17.48 24.91 8.98
C PHE A 470 -17.09 23.44 9.16
N THR A 471 -17.70 22.78 10.13
CA THR A 471 -17.35 21.40 10.56
C THR A 471 -18.43 20.38 10.25
N LYS A 472 -19.50 20.74 9.53
CA LYS A 472 -20.62 19.84 9.25
C LYS A 472 -20.28 18.88 8.12
N GLY A 473 -20.64 17.61 8.29
CA GLY A 473 -20.54 16.53 7.31
C GLY A 473 -21.62 15.48 7.55
N LEU A 474 -21.57 14.37 6.86
CA LEU A 474 -22.54 13.30 6.97
C LEU A 474 -22.38 12.55 8.31
N ASN A 475 -23.41 12.60 9.14
CA ASN A 475 -23.55 11.64 10.24
C ASN A 475 -24.22 10.37 9.71
N ILE A 476 -23.48 9.28 9.73
CA ILE A 476 -23.86 7.99 9.16
C ILE A 476 -25.02 7.35 9.93
N GLU A 477 -25.16 7.64 11.24
CA GLU A 477 -26.21 7.04 12.07
C GLU A 477 -27.61 7.54 11.71
N ASN A 478 -27.74 8.82 11.31
CA ASN A 478 -29.05 9.45 11.10
C ASN A 478 -29.22 10.10 9.71
N GLY A 479 -28.19 10.08 8.87
CA GLY A 479 -28.23 10.66 7.53
C GLY A 479 -28.36 12.18 7.49
N GLN A 480 -28.15 12.88 8.61
CA GLN A 480 -28.27 14.33 8.71
C GLN A 480 -26.87 15.00 8.85
N PRO A 481 -26.75 16.29 8.55
CA PRO A 481 -25.52 17.03 8.80
C PRO A 481 -25.17 17.05 10.28
N GLY A 482 -24.05 16.42 10.65
CA GLY A 482 -23.48 16.40 12.00
C GLY A 482 -22.19 17.19 12.11
N CYS A 483 -21.75 17.50 13.33
CA CYS A 483 -20.46 18.13 13.59
C CYS A 483 -19.34 17.07 13.51
N MET A 484 -18.52 17.09 12.48
CA MET A 484 -17.44 16.12 12.26
C MET A 484 -16.36 16.20 13.33
N LYS A 485 -16.21 17.37 13.95
CA LYS A 485 -15.28 17.54 15.08
C LYS A 485 -15.71 16.71 16.29
N ASP A 486 -17.01 16.72 16.61
CA ASP A 486 -17.55 16.00 17.77
C ASP A 486 -17.64 14.49 17.48
N LEU A 487 -17.92 14.12 16.23
CA LEU A 487 -17.94 12.74 15.75
C LEU A 487 -16.54 12.15 15.53
N GLY A 488 -15.49 12.99 15.54
CA GLY A 488 -14.11 12.56 15.33
C GLY A 488 -13.80 12.08 13.90
N VAL A 489 -14.57 12.53 12.88
CA VAL A 489 -14.33 12.13 11.49
C VAL A 489 -13.34 13.07 10.84
N ILE A 490 -12.10 12.59 10.66
CA ILE A 490 -10.94 13.41 10.24
C ILE A 490 -10.22 12.70 9.08
N GLU A 491 -9.72 13.49 8.14
CA GLU A 491 -8.93 13.02 6.99
C GLU A 491 -7.61 13.78 6.91
N GLY A 492 -6.57 13.14 6.37
CA GLY A 492 -5.25 13.75 6.17
C GLY A 492 -5.28 14.84 5.09
N PHE A 493 -4.65 15.99 5.35
CA PHE A 493 -4.59 17.10 4.40
C PHE A 493 -3.84 16.71 3.11
N ASP A 494 -2.66 16.11 3.23
CA ASP A 494 -1.83 15.74 2.06
C ASP A 494 -2.53 14.70 1.19
N MET A 495 -3.11 13.67 1.81
CA MET A 495 -3.89 12.65 1.12
C MET A 495 -5.04 13.29 0.32
N LYS A 496 -5.85 14.15 0.96
CA LYS A 496 -6.99 14.80 0.32
C LYS A 496 -6.57 15.73 -0.82
N MET A 497 -5.53 16.53 -0.60
CA MET A 497 -4.97 17.42 -1.62
C MET A 497 -4.51 16.63 -2.85
N ARG A 498 -3.83 15.51 -2.63
CA ARG A 498 -3.34 14.65 -3.71
C ARG A 498 -4.50 14.00 -4.47
N VAL A 499 -5.49 13.43 -3.78
CA VAL A 499 -6.70 12.85 -4.39
C VAL A 499 -7.37 13.86 -5.33
N LEU A 500 -7.59 15.07 -4.85
CA LEU A 500 -8.27 16.12 -5.62
C LEU A 500 -7.48 16.57 -6.85
N LYS A 501 -6.17 16.74 -6.72
CA LYS A 501 -5.29 17.11 -7.84
C LYS A 501 -5.18 16.01 -8.87
N ALA A 502 -4.83 14.81 -8.45
CA ALA A 502 -4.59 13.68 -9.33
C ALA A 502 -5.87 13.25 -10.06
N ALA A 503 -7.04 13.30 -9.41
CA ALA A 503 -8.32 13.05 -10.09
C ALA A 503 -8.59 14.08 -11.21
N CYS A 504 -8.32 15.36 -10.95
CA CYS A 504 -8.45 16.41 -11.96
C CYS A 504 -7.45 16.23 -13.11
N GLU A 505 -6.19 15.89 -12.83
CA GLU A 505 -5.15 15.65 -13.84
C GLU A 505 -5.46 14.44 -14.70
N THR A 506 -5.91 13.34 -14.11
CA THR A 506 -6.33 12.13 -14.83
C THR A 506 -7.53 12.43 -15.74
N ALA A 507 -8.54 13.12 -15.22
CA ALA A 507 -9.70 13.51 -16.02
C ALA A 507 -9.32 14.43 -17.18
N GLN A 508 -8.45 15.43 -16.96
CA GLN A 508 -7.97 16.32 -18.02
C GLN A 508 -7.16 15.57 -19.08
N SER A 509 -6.37 14.57 -18.70
CA SER A 509 -5.58 13.76 -19.62
C SER A 509 -6.47 12.90 -20.52
N ILE A 510 -7.49 12.27 -19.93
CA ILE A 510 -8.47 11.47 -20.69
C ILE A 510 -9.31 12.35 -21.62
N LEU A 511 -9.74 13.54 -21.17
CA LEU A 511 -10.49 14.49 -22.00
C LEU A 511 -9.70 15.02 -23.21
N LYS A 512 -8.37 15.00 -23.17
CA LYS A 512 -7.52 15.40 -24.31
C LYS A 512 -7.44 14.34 -25.39
N CYS A 513 -7.82 13.10 -25.10
CA CYS A 513 -7.75 12.01 -26.06
C CYS A 513 -8.90 12.16 -27.09
N ASP A 514 -8.55 12.26 -28.37
CA ASP A 514 -9.43 12.34 -29.52
C ASP A 514 -9.49 11.04 -30.34
N GLY A 515 -8.68 10.04 -29.95
CA GLY A 515 -8.63 8.74 -30.61
C GLY A 515 -8.29 7.61 -29.64
N VAL A 516 -8.80 6.43 -29.90
CA VAL A 516 -8.50 5.18 -29.22
C VAL A 516 -8.05 4.15 -30.24
N ILE A 517 -6.81 3.67 -30.10
CA ILE A 517 -6.21 2.67 -30.96
C ILE A 517 -5.92 1.42 -30.12
N LYS A 518 -6.57 0.31 -30.45
CA LYS A 518 -6.37 -0.97 -29.79
C LYS A 518 -5.52 -1.88 -30.66
N HIS A 519 -4.35 -2.25 -30.17
CA HIS A 519 -3.51 -3.27 -30.79
C HIS A 519 -3.70 -4.62 -30.11
N GLN A 520 -3.85 -5.69 -30.88
CA GLN A 520 -3.73 -7.03 -30.33
C GLN A 520 -2.29 -7.29 -29.90
N PRO A 521 -2.06 -7.97 -28.75
CA PRO A 521 -0.72 -8.34 -28.34
C PRO A 521 -0.08 -9.23 -29.41
N ARG A 522 1.14 -8.90 -29.83
CA ARG A 522 1.90 -9.73 -30.79
C ARG A 522 2.01 -11.14 -30.22
N LYS A 523 1.51 -12.14 -30.96
CA LYS A 523 1.83 -13.53 -30.68
C LYS A 523 3.35 -13.66 -30.75
N ARG A 524 3.98 -14.02 -29.62
CA ARG A 524 5.39 -14.42 -29.63
C ARG A 524 5.47 -15.68 -30.47
N ASP A 525 6.08 -15.60 -31.65
CA ASP A 525 6.49 -16.77 -32.39
C ASP A 525 7.41 -17.57 -31.45
N ARG A 526 6.96 -18.80 -31.13
CA ARG A 526 7.80 -19.73 -30.39
C ARG A 526 8.93 -20.12 -31.35
N CYS A 527 10.13 -19.55 -31.15
CA CYS A 527 11.35 -20.13 -31.70
C CYS A 527 11.71 -21.41 -30.97
#